data_c9c069ebcdb9595547ca5eb69f49c111
#
_entry.id   c9c069ebcdb9595547ca5eb69f49c111
#
_cell.length_a   1.000
_cell.length_b   1.000
_cell.length_c   1.000
_cell.angle_alpha   90.00
_cell.angle_beta   90.00
_cell.angle_gamma   90.00
#
_symmetry.space_group_name_H-M   'P 1'
#
loop_
_entity.id
_entity.type
_entity.pdbx_description
1 polymer ?
#
loop_
_entity_poly.entity_id
_entity_poly.type
_entity_poly.pdbx_seq_one_letter_code
_entity_poly.pdbx_strand_id
1 'polypeptide(L)'
;MTRLAVSLGSGLLVVGITAGVWWNWFREPYTLADGPKVDVKVRAEKSTYPDVQETTQDVDTLVRVYVQRLKGGDAKGIAELAGPAYKQPGRIAAKYVREYGQAAGGPVDVTVLEGPVSYFNSVTVAYKQTGQRQELLLVKDDGHWWIGLGDGDPAAGS
;
A
#
# COMPACT_ATOMS: atom_id res chain seq x y z
N MET A 1 45.08 -37.67 -34.09
CA MET A 1 44.60 -36.28 -34.17
C MET A 1 43.29 -36.16 -33.42
N THR A 2 43.40 -35.73 -32.18
CA THR A 2 42.26 -35.72 -31.25
C THR A 2 41.70 -34.30 -31.21
N ARG A 3 40.43 -34.12 -31.59
CA ARG A 3 39.74 -32.82 -31.46
C ARG A 3 39.00 -32.77 -30.11
N LEU A 4 39.49 -31.93 -29.24
CA LEU A 4 38.77 -31.53 -28.04
C LEU A 4 37.73 -30.49 -28.42
N ALA A 5 36.45 -30.83 -28.27
CA ALA A 5 35.35 -29.88 -28.28
C ALA A 5 35.04 -29.48 -26.84
N VAL A 6 35.42 -28.28 -26.47
CA VAL A 6 35.06 -27.67 -25.18
C VAL A 6 33.66 -27.10 -25.29
N SER A 7 32.72 -27.67 -24.53
CA SER A 7 31.37 -27.15 -24.38
C SER A 7 31.35 -25.99 -23.35
N LEU A 8 31.41 -24.79 -23.84
CA LEU A 8 31.09 -23.57 -23.11
C LEU A 8 29.60 -23.26 -23.33
N GLY A 9 28.73 -23.66 -22.43
CA GLY A 9 27.31 -23.43 -22.65
C GLY A 9 26.35 -23.56 -21.47
N SER A 10 26.84 -23.67 -20.23
CA SER A 10 25.90 -23.92 -19.10
C SER A 10 25.92 -22.93 -17.95
N GLY A 11 26.64 -21.82 -18.08
CA GLY A 11 26.84 -20.87 -16.96
C GLY A 11 25.88 -19.68 -16.90
N LEU A 12 25.14 -19.37 -17.97
CA LEU A 12 24.39 -18.10 -18.07
C LEU A 12 22.91 -18.19 -17.73
N LEU A 13 22.33 -19.36 -17.60
CA LEU A 13 20.90 -19.53 -17.31
C LEU A 13 20.55 -19.49 -15.81
N VAL A 14 21.51 -19.80 -14.92
CA VAL A 14 21.24 -19.84 -13.46
C VAL A 14 21.24 -18.46 -12.83
N VAL A 15 22.00 -17.51 -13.36
CA VAL A 15 22.10 -16.14 -12.80
C VAL A 15 20.84 -15.33 -13.10
N GLY A 16 20.18 -15.58 -14.25
CA GLY A 16 18.95 -14.86 -14.62
C GLY A 16 17.73 -15.23 -13.78
N ILE A 17 17.65 -16.48 -13.33
CA ILE A 17 16.49 -16.95 -12.53
C ILE A 17 16.57 -16.46 -11.10
N THR A 18 17.76 -16.43 -10.50
CA THR A 18 17.94 -15.95 -9.13
C THR A 18 17.73 -14.44 -9.00
N ALA A 19 18.16 -13.65 -9.96
CA ALA A 19 17.92 -12.20 -9.96
C ALA A 19 16.45 -11.86 -10.15
N GLY A 20 15.71 -12.59 -10.98
CA GLY A 20 14.28 -12.39 -11.21
C GLY A 20 13.41 -12.74 -9.99
N VAL A 21 13.75 -13.81 -9.28
CA VAL A 21 13.04 -14.21 -8.05
C VAL A 21 13.33 -13.22 -6.92
N TRP A 22 14.57 -12.77 -6.77
CA TRP A 22 14.96 -11.78 -5.76
C TRP A 22 14.28 -10.43 -6.01
N TRP A 23 14.22 -9.97 -7.26
CA TRP A 23 13.57 -8.73 -7.66
C TRP A 23 12.06 -8.74 -7.38
N ASN A 24 11.39 -9.89 -7.54
CA ASN A 24 9.96 -10.02 -7.28
C ASN A 24 9.62 -10.08 -5.78
N TRP A 25 10.57 -10.49 -4.93
CA TRP A 25 10.39 -10.59 -3.47
C TRP A 25 10.42 -9.22 -2.78
N PHE A 26 11.11 -8.23 -3.36
CA PHE A 26 11.22 -6.88 -2.82
C PHE A 26 10.27 -5.88 -3.49
N ARG A 27 9.44 -6.31 -4.42
CA ARG A 27 8.44 -5.44 -5.03
C ARG A 27 7.23 -5.37 -4.13
N GLU A 28 6.83 -4.13 -3.79
CA GLU A 28 5.53 -3.90 -3.20
C GLU A 28 4.44 -4.51 -4.08
N PRO A 29 3.44 -5.21 -3.50
CA PRO A 29 2.38 -5.88 -4.26
C PRO A 29 1.41 -4.90 -4.91
N TYR A 30 1.61 -3.62 -4.68
CA TYR A 30 0.82 -2.51 -5.23
C TYR A 30 1.77 -1.43 -5.77
N THR A 31 1.37 -0.78 -6.86
CA THR A 31 2.12 0.31 -7.49
C THR A 31 1.19 1.45 -7.83
N LEU A 32 1.74 2.68 -7.87
CA LEU A 32 1.04 3.82 -8.47
C LEU A 32 0.84 3.51 -9.96
N ALA A 33 -0.42 3.44 -10.38
CA ALA A 33 -0.78 3.26 -11.76
C ALA A 33 -0.57 4.57 -12.55
N ASP A 34 -0.60 4.48 -13.89
CA ASP A 34 -0.78 5.63 -14.78
C ASP A 34 -2.22 6.15 -14.64
N GLY A 35 -2.56 6.62 -13.46
CA GLY A 35 -3.89 7.03 -13.04
C GLY A 35 -3.93 8.51 -12.68
N PRO A 36 -5.03 8.98 -12.12
CA PRO A 36 -5.16 10.39 -11.75
C PRO A 36 -4.06 10.79 -10.76
N LYS A 37 -3.37 11.90 -11.06
CA LYS A 37 -2.41 12.47 -10.12
C LYS A 37 -3.08 12.84 -8.82
N VAL A 38 -2.43 12.56 -7.70
CA VAL A 38 -2.91 12.88 -6.36
C VAL A 38 -1.92 13.77 -5.63
N ASP A 39 -2.44 14.70 -4.84
CA ASP A 39 -1.65 15.55 -3.94
C ASP A 39 -1.77 14.99 -2.52
N VAL A 40 -0.84 14.12 -2.16
CA VAL A 40 -0.82 13.44 -0.86
C VAL A 40 0.45 13.80 -0.11
N LYS A 41 0.28 14.31 1.10
CA LYS A 41 1.38 14.55 2.05
C LYS A 41 1.29 13.52 3.16
N VAL A 42 2.31 12.67 3.25
CA VAL A 42 2.43 11.66 4.31
C VAL A 42 3.43 12.13 5.33
N ARG A 43 3.06 12.05 6.60
CA ARG A 43 3.92 12.45 7.72
C ARG A 43 3.71 11.53 8.92
N ALA A 44 4.74 11.40 9.72
CA ALA A 44 4.65 10.77 11.02
C ALA A 44 3.92 11.68 12.00
N GLU A 45 3.19 11.10 12.95
CA GLU A 45 2.79 11.79 14.16
C GLU A 45 4.03 12.31 14.94
N LYS A 46 3.86 13.35 15.71
CA LYS A 46 4.92 13.81 16.62
C LYS A 46 5.12 12.77 17.72
N SER A 47 6.14 11.95 17.56
CA SER A 47 6.51 10.89 18.48
C SER A 47 8.00 10.93 18.75
N THR A 48 8.40 10.50 19.94
CA THR A 48 9.81 10.28 20.31
C THR A 48 10.32 8.91 19.84
N TYR A 49 9.44 8.05 19.34
CA TYR A 49 9.79 6.71 18.89
C TYR A 49 10.22 6.71 17.41
N PRO A 50 11.42 6.19 17.10
CA PRO A 50 11.92 6.16 15.72
C PRO A 50 11.08 5.28 14.78
N ASP A 51 10.40 4.28 15.31
CA ASP A 51 9.60 3.32 14.54
C ASP A 51 8.47 3.98 13.74
N VAL A 52 7.92 5.09 14.22
CA VAL A 52 6.89 5.87 13.50
C VAL A 52 7.44 6.44 12.20
N GLN A 53 8.70 6.89 12.21
CA GLN A 53 9.35 7.44 11.01
C GLN A 53 9.62 6.35 9.98
N GLU A 54 10.10 5.19 10.43
CA GLU A 54 10.34 4.03 9.56
C GLU A 54 9.02 3.54 8.95
N THR A 55 8.00 3.34 9.77
CA THR A 55 6.66 2.95 9.30
C THR A 55 6.12 3.96 8.29
N THR A 56 6.34 5.27 8.50
CA THR A 56 5.87 6.30 7.57
C THR A 56 6.48 6.14 6.18
N GLN A 57 7.76 5.80 6.10
CA GLN A 57 8.43 5.53 4.83
C GLN A 57 7.89 4.25 4.18
N ASP A 58 7.72 3.19 4.98
CA ASP A 58 7.20 1.90 4.50
C ASP A 58 5.79 2.00 3.90
N VAL A 59 4.91 2.81 4.51
CA VAL A 59 3.51 2.91 4.08
C VAL A 59 3.23 4.03 3.08
N ASP A 60 4.20 4.88 2.76
CA ASP A 60 4.01 6.04 1.85
C ASP A 60 3.40 5.63 0.51
N THR A 61 3.95 4.60 -0.12
CA THR A 61 3.43 4.09 -1.40
C THR A 61 2.01 3.55 -1.25
N LEU A 62 1.73 2.77 -0.21
CA LEU A 62 0.41 2.17 0.03
C LEU A 62 -0.68 3.25 0.14
N VAL A 63 -0.45 4.29 0.95
CA VAL A 63 -1.46 5.33 1.15
C VAL A 63 -1.65 6.20 -0.07
N ARG A 64 -0.60 6.45 -0.88
CA ARG A 64 -0.72 7.15 -2.15
C ARG A 64 -1.52 6.34 -3.17
N VAL A 65 -1.26 5.05 -3.28
CA VAL A 65 -2.02 4.13 -4.15
C VAL A 65 -3.48 4.09 -3.72
N TYR A 66 -3.76 4.03 -2.42
CA TYR A 66 -5.11 4.08 -1.89
C TYR A 66 -5.86 5.34 -2.31
N VAL A 67 -5.28 6.53 -2.08
CA VAL A 67 -5.90 7.80 -2.45
C VAL A 67 -6.07 7.92 -3.96
N GLN A 68 -5.11 7.43 -4.76
CA GLN A 68 -5.22 7.42 -6.21
C GLN A 68 -6.40 6.57 -6.69
N ARG A 69 -6.58 5.38 -6.11
CA ARG A 69 -7.68 4.47 -6.43
C ARG A 69 -9.03 5.03 -5.97
N LEU A 70 -9.09 5.69 -4.81
CA LEU A 70 -10.27 6.44 -4.37
C LEU A 70 -10.68 7.49 -5.39
N LYS A 71 -9.75 8.36 -5.79
CA LYS A 71 -9.98 9.43 -6.77
C LYS A 71 -10.41 8.88 -8.12
N GLY A 72 -9.88 7.74 -8.53
CA GLY A 72 -10.24 7.05 -9.77
C GLY A 72 -11.55 6.26 -9.70
N GLY A 73 -12.18 6.16 -8.54
CA GLY A 73 -13.39 5.34 -8.36
C GLY A 73 -13.14 3.83 -8.45
N ASP A 74 -11.88 3.40 -8.27
CA ASP A 74 -11.45 2.02 -8.45
C ASP A 74 -11.66 1.18 -7.18
N ALA A 75 -12.89 0.79 -6.93
CA ALA A 75 -13.24 -0.05 -5.78
C ALA A 75 -12.55 -1.43 -5.82
N LYS A 76 -12.35 -2.00 -7.01
CA LYS A 76 -11.65 -3.28 -7.17
C LYS A 76 -10.19 -3.15 -6.76
N GLY A 77 -9.51 -2.12 -7.26
CA GLY A 77 -8.15 -1.83 -6.88
C GLY A 77 -7.99 -1.57 -5.37
N ILE A 78 -8.93 -0.85 -4.74
CA ILE A 78 -8.91 -0.67 -3.28
C ILE A 78 -9.05 -2.01 -2.57
N ALA A 79 -9.95 -2.90 -3.03
CA ALA A 79 -10.11 -4.22 -2.43
C ALA A 79 -8.83 -5.07 -2.49
N GLU A 80 -8.02 -4.90 -3.53
CA GLU A 80 -6.71 -5.56 -3.65
C GLU A 80 -5.69 -5.07 -2.59
N LEU A 81 -5.87 -3.87 -2.03
CA LEU A 81 -5.01 -3.36 -0.95
C LEU A 81 -5.33 -3.96 0.43
N ALA A 82 -6.41 -4.72 0.55
CA ALA A 82 -6.78 -5.35 1.82
C ALA A 82 -5.93 -6.58 2.17
N GLY A 83 -5.13 -7.07 1.23
CA GLY A 83 -4.34 -8.28 1.45
C GLY A 83 -5.16 -9.57 1.55
N PRO A 84 -4.48 -10.71 1.74
CA PRO A 84 -5.12 -12.03 1.67
C PRO A 84 -6.00 -12.37 2.87
N ALA A 85 -5.88 -11.67 3.98
CA ALA A 85 -6.62 -11.96 5.21
C ALA A 85 -8.11 -11.60 5.15
N TYR A 86 -8.51 -10.70 4.25
CA TYR A 86 -9.88 -10.19 4.15
C TYR A 86 -10.68 -10.96 3.11
N LYS A 87 -11.80 -11.56 3.55
CA LYS A 87 -12.61 -12.46 2.69
C LYS A 87 -13.53 -11.74 1.71
N GLN A 88 -13.99 -10.53 2.02
CA GLN A 88 -14.95 -9.77 1.19
C GLN A 88 -14.67 -8.27 1.20
N PRO A 89 -13.48 -7.82 0.79
CA PRO A 89 -13.09 -6.42 0.89
C PRO A 89 -13.85 -5.53 -0.11
N GLY A 90 -14.43 -6.09 -1.17
CA GLY A 90 -15.04 -5.33 -2.26
C GLY A 90 -16.23 -4.48 -1.83
N ARG A 91 -17.04 -4.93 -0.88
CA ARG A 91 -18.20 -4.16 -0.38
C ARG A 91 -17.73 -2.91 0.38
N ILE A 92 -16.73 -3.06 1.23
CA ILE A 92 -16.17 -1.95 2.00
C ILE A 92 -15.41 -1.00 1.07
N ALA A 93 -14.63 -1.52 0.13
CA ALA A 93 -13.97 -0.71 -0.89
C ALA A 93 -14.96 0.14 -1.70
N ALA A 94 -16.08 -0.43 -2.15
CA ALA A 94 -17.13 0.30 -2.85
C ALA A 94 -17.78 1.38 -1.98
N LYS A 95 -17.96 1.13 -0.68
CA LYS A 95 -18.43 2.13 0.28
C LYS A 95 -17.43 3.29 0.39
N TYR A 96 -16.14 3.01 0.54
CA TYR A 96 -15.10 4.03 0.64
C TYR A 96 -15.03 4.91 -0.62
N VAL A 97 -15.16 4.31 -1.81
CA VAL A 97 -15.21 5.08 -3.06
C VAL A 97 -16.40 6.05 -3.07
N ARG A 98 -17.59 5.61 -2.65
CA ARG A 98 -18.76 6.47 -2.59
C ARG A 98 -18.61 7.61 -1.58
N GLU A 99 -17.97 7.33 -0.45
CA GLU A 99 -17.87 8.27 0.66
C GLU A 99 -16.72 9.25 0.49
N TYR A 100 -15.55 8.76 0.08
CA TYR A 100 -14.31 9.55 0.04
C TYR A 100 -13.79 9.83 -1.37
N GLY A 101 -14.33 9.20 -2.41
CA GLY A 101 -13.80 9.32 -3.77
C GLY A 101 -13.80 10.76 -4.30
N GLN A 102 -14.83 11.52 -4.04
CA GLN A 102 -14.90 12.94 -4.41
C GLN A 102 -13.89 13.77 -3.58
N ALA A 103 -13.79 13.50 -2.31
CA ALA A 103 -12.89 14.20 -1.40
C ALA A 103 -11.40 13.96 -1.75
N ALA A 104 -11.07 12.77 -2.26
CA ALA A 104 -9.75 12.42 -2.75
C ALA A 104 -9.31 13.19 -4.02
N GLY A 105 -10.20 13.95 -4.63
CA GLY A 105 -9.89 14.85 -5.75
C GLY A 105 -9.01 16.04 -5.37
N GLY A 106 -9.06 16.48 -4.12
CA GLY A 106 -8.29 17.58 -3.57
C GLY A 106 -7.02 17.14 -2.81
N PRO A 107 -6.34 18.09 -2.14
CA PRO A 107 -5.20 17.79 -1.29
C PRO A 107 -5.57 16.90 -0.11
N VAL A 108 -4.73 15.91 0.18
CA VAL A 108 -4.92 14.92 1.25
C VAL A 108 -3.69 14.90 2.16
N ASP A 109 -3.91 15.07 3.45
CA ASP A 109 -2.90 14.88 4.47
C ASP A 109 -3.09 13.52 5.14
N VAL A 110 -2.03 12.72 5.16
CA VAL A 110 -2.01 11.44 5.85
C VAL A 110 -1.04 11.53 7.02
N THR A 111 -1.52 11.22 8.22
CA THR A 111 -0.71 11.17 9.43
C THR A 111 -0.63 9.72 9.90
N VAL A 112 0.58 9.19 9.93
CA VAL A 112 0.87 7.87 10.48
C VAL A 112 0.98 8.01 11.98
N LEU A 113 0.12 7.30 12.70
CA LEU A 113 0.06 7.36 14.16
C LEU A 113 1.11 6.43 14.77
N GLU A 114 1.46 6.68 16.01
CA GLU A 114 2.27 5.75 16.79
C GLU A 114 1.49 4.45 17.00
N GLY A 115 2.07 3.33 16.58
CA GLY A 115 1.43 2.03 16.70
C GLY A 115 1.91 1.25 17.92
N PRO A 116 1.07 0.38 18.49
CA PRO A 116 1.42 -0.41 19.67
C PRO A 116 2.46 -1.51 19.36
N VAL A 117 2.59 -1.90 18.10
CA VAL A 117 3.47 -2.99 17.65
C VAL A 117 3.89 -2.79 16.20
N SER A 118 5.02 -3.37 15.80
CA SER A 118 5.65 -3.18 14.49
C SER A 118 4.87 -3.76 13.29
N TYR A 119 3.84 -4.54 13.52
CA TYR A 119 2.99 -5.13 12.48
C TYR A 119 1.55 -4.57 12.45
N PHE A 120 1.26 -3.60 13.31
CA PHE A 120 -0.02 -2.90 13.38
C PHE A 120 0.21 -1.41 13.45
N ASN A 121 -0.48 -0.65 12.62
CA ASN A 121 -0.45 0.80 12.70
C ASN A 121 -1.78 1.40 12.25
N SER A 122 -2.04 2.64 12.61
CA SER A 122 -3.19 3.40 12.15
C SER A 122 -2.74 4.65 11.42
N VAL A 123 -3.48 5.05 10.40
CA VAL A 123 -3.27 6.32 9.73
C VAL A 123 -4.55 7.13 9.72
N THR A 124 -4.43 8.43 9.95
CA THR A 124 -5.52 9.38 9.74
C THR A 124 -5.36 10.02 8.37
N VAL A 125 -6.36 9.87 7.53
CA VAL A 125 -6.48 10.51 6.21
C VAL A 125 -7.38 11.71 6.33
N ALA A 126 -6.86 12.91 6.10
CA ALA A 126 -7.61 14.17 6.17
C ALA A 126 -7.78 14.76 4.78
N TYR A 127 -9.00 14.82 4.30
CA TYR A 127 -9.38 15.37 3.00
C TYR A 127 -9.63 16.88 3.12
N LYS A 128 -8.67 17.68 2.65
CA LYS A 128 -8.69 19.14 2.87
C LYS A 128 -9.86 19.86 2.18
N GLN A 129 -10.30 19.36 1.04
CA GLN A 129 -11.36 19.99 0.27
C GLN A 129 -12.73 19.88 0.96
N THR A 130 -13.00 18.77 1.62
CA THR A 130 -14.31 18.49 2.25
C THR A 130 -14.28 18.58 3.76
N GLY A 131 -13.10 18.59 4.37
CA GLY A 131 -12.92 18.51 5.82
C GLY A 131 -13.18 17.11 6.40
N GLN A 132 -13.49 16.13 5.56
CA GLN A 132 -13.67 14.75 6.01
C GLN A 132 -12.38 14.17 6.56
N ARG A 133 -12.53 13.21 7.47
CA ARG A 133 -11.44 12.42 8.02
C ARG A 133 -11.81 10.95 7.98
N GLN A 134 -10.80 10.14 7.74
CA GLN A 134 -10.92 8.68 7.74
C GLN A 134 -9.77 8.11 8.56
N GLU A 135 -10.04 7.10 9.36
CA GLU A 135 -9.01 6.33 10.04
C GLU A 135 -8.90 4.97 9.35
N LEU A 136 -7.68 4.60 8.98
CA LEU A 136 -7.38 3.30 8.38
C LEU A 136 -6.46 2.53 9.30
N LEU A 137 -6.78 1.27 9.50
CA LEU A 137 -5.87 0.32 10.12
C LEU A 137 -4.92 -0.23 9.05
N LEU A 138 -3.65 -0.29 9.37
CA LEU A 138 -2.62 -0.93 8.54
C LEU A 138 -2.11 -2.18 9.24
N VAL A 139 -1.92 -3.24 8.47
CA VAL A 139 -1.42 -4.53 8.96
C VAL A 139 -0.23 -4.95 8.12
N LYS A 140 0.86 -5.35 8.77
CA LYS A 140 2.03 -5.91 8.09
C LYS A 140 1.93 -7.43 8.09
N ASP A 141 1.92 -8.02 6.90
CA ASP A 141 1.87 -9.46 6.70
C ASP A 141 2.86 -9.84 5.59
N ASP A 142 3.65 -10.89 5.82
CA ASP A 142 4.70 -11.37 4.91
C ASP A 142 5.63 -10.25 4.38
N GLY A 143 5.98 -9.30 5.28
CA GLY A 143 6.87 -8.18 4.97
C GLY A 143 6.21 -7.00 4.25
N HIS A 144 4.94 -7.09 3.88
CA HIS A 144 4.19 -6.05 3.17
C HIS A 144 3.11 -5.43 4.05
N TRP A 145 2.84 -4.14 3.84
CA TRP A 145 1.74 -3.45 4.49
C TRP A 145 0.46 -3.56 3.67
N TRP A 146 -0.66 -3.77 4.36
CA TRP A 146 -2.00 -3.89 3.80
C TRP A 146 -2.97 -2.99 4.55
N ILE A 147 -4.09 -2.64 3.92
CA ILE A 147 -5.15 -1.86 4.57
C ILE A 147 -6.18 -2.82 5.17
N GLY A 148 -6.45 -2.67 6.47
CA GLY A 148 -7.56 -3.32 7.15
C GLY A 148 -8.88 -2.69 6.76
N LEU A 149 -9.50 -3.16 5.68
CA LEU A 149 -10.76 -2.58 5.19
C LEU A 149 -11.91 -2.85 6.16
N GLY A 150 -12.42 -1.78 6.73
CA GLY A 150 -13.50 -1.81 7.70
C GLY A 150 -13.08 -1.73 9.15
N ASP A 151 -11.80 -1.95 9.46
CA ASP A 151 -11.30 -1.87 10.82
C ASP A 151 -10.87 -0.43 11.15
N GLY A 152 -11.34 0.09 12.28
CA GLY A 152 -10.98 1.42 12.77
C GLY A 152 -11.72 2.60 12.12
N ASP A 153 -12.42 2.43 11.01
CA ASP A 153 -13.23 3.49 10.39
C ASP A 153 -14.66 3.46 10.91
N PRO A 154 -15.13 4.52 11.61
CA PRO A 154 -16.50 4.62 12.09
C PRO A 154 -17.57 4.46 11.00
N ALA A 155 -17.27 4.89 9.76
CA ALA A 155 -18.16 4.76 8.61
C ALA A 155 -18.29 3.32 8.09
N ALA A 156 -17.34 2.46 8.38
CA ALA A 156 -17.34 1.07 7.92
C ALA A 156 -18.42 0.21 8.57
N GLY A 157 -18.90 0.58 9.75
CA GLY A 157 -19.88 -0.16 10.57
C GLY A 157 -21.34 0.17 10.32
N SER A 158 -21.67 1.15 9.48
CA SER A 158 -23.06 1.62 9.23
C SER A 158 -23.67 1.05 7.96
#